data_edf3c857eb390b639defa02c67a51030
#
_entry.id   edf3c857eb390b639defa02c67a51030
#
_cell.length_a   1.000
_cell.length_b   1.000
_cell.length_c   1.000
_cell.angle_alpha   90.00
_cell.angle_beta   90.00
_cell.angle_gamma   90.00
#
_symmetry.space_group_name_H-M   'P 1'
#
loop_
_entity.id
_entity.type
_entity.pdbx_description
1 polymer ?
#
loop_
_entity_poly.entity_id
_entity_poly.type
_entity_poly.pdbx_seq_one_letter_code
_entity_poly.pdbx_strand_id
1 'polypeptide(L)'
;MYAATLAVVADWARALELPVALLQPRSADAHETPLNVRMVRMALGARAVIAVGGGLEGYLPALERALQGKTPIRTLLDHLRPTPDDLHIWLDLVYARQSCEQILRWAAQDGLLGLAQRQAWRRTELLFRQLAVRMREARTTLQGKAYLAVHDAYRPLTQQLGMRSLGSLQPDHERPPSLQAFRDALARARRARVAMVLCADESPLGATAARLLRVPLVLADTLEMPDPQRDYFTRMAGLIDALQRAV
;
A
#
# COMPACT_ATOMS: atom_id res chain seq x y z
N MET A 1 -4.29 22.57 -6.44
CA MET A 1 -3.47 21.54 -5.77
C MET A 1 -4.41 20.56 -5.08
N TYR A 2 -4.16 19.25 -5.15
CA TYR A 2 -4.86 18.23 -4.36
C TYR A 2 -4.20 18.04 -2.99
N ALA A 3 -4.93 17.40 -2.07
CA ALA A 3 -4.37 16.87 -0.83
C ALA A 3 -4.55 15.34 -0.84
N ALA A 4 -3.46 14.59 -0.69
CA ALA A 4 -3.49 13.14 -0.62
C ALA A 4 -3.41 12.66 0.82
N THR A 5 -4.22 11.70 1.20
CA THR A 5 -4.21 11.14 2.57
C THR A 5 -3.00 10.28 2.83
N LEU A 6 -2.51 9.54 1.81
CA LEU A 6 -1.41 8.59 1.87
C LEU A 6 -0.27 8.95 0.93
N ALA A 7 0.94 8.51 1.30
CA ALA A 7 2.14 8.68 0.49
C ALA A 7 1.98 8.10 -0.92
N VAL A 8 1.46 6.89 -1.04
CA VAL A 8 1.24 6.23 -2.34
C VAL A 8 0.29 7.00 -3.25
N VAL A 9 -0.77 7.59 -2.70
CA VAL A 9 -1.72 8.43 -3.45
C VAL A 9 -1.04 9.73 -3.91
N ALA A 10 -0.19 10.31 -3.05
CA ALA A 10 0.61 11.48 -3.43
C ALA A 10 1.62 11.14 -4.55
N ASP A 11 2.27 9.97 -4.48
CA ASP A 11 3.21 9.52 -5.51
C ASP A 11 2.53 9.30 -6.86
N TRP A 12 1.35 8.71 -6.88
CA TRP A 12 0.55 8.58 -8.11
C TRP A 12 0.18 9.94 -8.70
N ALA A 13 -0.26 10.89 -7.86
CA ALA A 13 -0.58 12.23 -8.33
C ALA A 13 0.68 12.96 -8.87
N ARG A 14 1.83 12.81 -8.21
CA ARG A 14 3.12 13.35 -8.69
C ARG A 14 3.57 12.72 -10.01
N ALA A 15 3.44 11.38 -10.14
CA ALA A 15 3.74 10.68 -11.38
C ALA A 15 2.90 11.18 -12.55
N LEU A 16 1.69 11.70 -12.28
CA LEU A 16 0.80 12.35 -13.25
C LEU A 16 1.06 13.86 -13.40
N GLU A 17 2.15 14.39 -12.81
CA GLU A 17 2.48 15.83 -12.80
C GLU A 17 1.32 16.70 -12.26
N LEU A 18 0.58 16.20 -11.28
CA LEU A 18 -0.45 16.96 -10.60
C LEU A 18 0.10 17.57 -9.31
N PRO A 19 -0.19 18.84 -9.02
CA PRO A 19 0.23 19.46 -7.78
C PRO A 19 -0.52 18.86 -6.60
N VAL A 20 0.22 18.24 -5.67
CA VAL A 20 -0.33 17.50 -4.54
C VAL A 20 0.46 17.77 -3.25
N ALA A 21 -0.27 17.93 -2.14
CA ALA A 21 0.27 17.96 -0.79
C ALA A 21 -0.08 16.66 -0.07
N LEU A 22 0.84 16.14 0.74
CA LEU A 22 0.63 14.96 1.56
C LEU A 22 0.10 15.34 2.94
N LEU A 23 -1.05 14.80 3.34
CA LEU A 23 -1.64 15.00 4.69
C LEU A 23 -0.95 14.13 5.72
N GLN A 24 -0.62 12.88 5.39
CA GLN A 24 0.02 11.92 6.28
C GLN A 24 1.33 12.48 6.86
N PRO A 25 1.54 12.41 8.20
CA PRO A 25 2.82 12.72 8.81
C PRO A 25 3.91 11.73 8.37
N ARG A 26 5.17 12.15 8.36
CA ARG A 26 6.29 11.31 7.91
C ARG A 26 6.53 10.06 8.77
N SER A 27 6.12 10.10 10.03
CA SER A 27 6.37 9.05 11.02
C SER A 27 5.12 8.28 11.43
N ALA A 28 4.02 8.43 10.72
CA ALA A 28 2.75 7.85 11.12
C ALA A 28 2.21 6.90 10.05
N ASP A 29 1.73 5.76 10.51
CA ASP A 29 0.98 4.79 9.73
C ASP A 29 -0.36 5.39 9.26
N ALA A 30 -0.85 4.90 8.13
CA ALA A 30 -2.12 5.31 7.55
C ALA A 30 -3.32 5.01 8.46
N HIS A 31 -3.30 3.86 9.13
CA HIS A 31 -4.40 3.37 9.97
C HIS A 31 -4.50 4.14 11.30
N GLU A 32 -3.34 4.50 11.88
CA GLU A 32 -3.25 5.03 13.24
C GLU A 32 -3.05 6.55 13.30
N THR A 33 -2.97 7.22 12.14
CA THR A 33 -2.74 8.67 12.10
C THR A 33 -3.91 9.44 12.70
N PRO A 34 -3.77 10.16 13.81
CA PRO A 34 -4.82 11.01 14.33
C PRO A 34 -4.96 12.28 13.49
N LEU A 35 -6.21 12.76 13.33
CA LEU A 35 -6.47 14.04 12.69
C LEU A 35 -5.83 15.18 13.52
N ASN A 36 -5.15 16.09 12.82
CA ASN A 36 -4.56 17.27 13.45
C ASN A 36 -4.88 18.57 12.67
N VAL A 37 -4.66 19.71 13.32
CA VAL A 37 -4.98 21.03 12.76
C VAL A 37 -4.24 21.32 11.44
N ARG A 38 -3.00 20.82 11.28
CA ARG A 38 -2.23 20.97 10.04
C ARG A 38 -2.94 20.28 8.88
N MET A 39 -3.40 19.05 9.09
CA MET A 39 -4.10 18.28 8.05
C MET A 39 -5.39 18.98 7.62
N VAL A 40 -6.20 19.47 8.57
CA VAL A 40 -7.43 20.23 8.27
C VAL A 40 -7.11 21.50 7.48
N ARG A 41 -6.09 22.26 7.89
CA ARG A 41 -5.68 23.49 7.19
C ARG A 41 -5.22 23.20 5.76
N MET A 42 -4.43 22.16 5.58
CA MET A 42 -3.96 21.74 4.24
C MET A 42 -5.12 21.28 3.36
N ALA A 43 -6.06 20.50 3.91
CA ALA A 43 -7.24 20.04 3.21
C ALA A 43 -8.16 21.20 2.80
N LEU A 44 -8.37 22.20 3.68
CA LEU A 44 -9.16 23.39 3.35
C LEU A 44 -8.55 24.24 2.23
N GLY A 45 -7.22 24.21 2.06
CA GLY A 45 -6.51 24.89 0.95
C GLY A 45 -6.45 24.05 -0.33
N ALA A 46 -6.95 22.83 -0.33
CA ALA A 46 -6.92 21.96 -1.49
C ALA A 46 -8.19 22.07 -2.35
N ARG A 47 -8.08 21.71 -3.63
CA ARG A 47 -9.21 21.58 -4.54
C ARG A 47 -10.09 20.37 -4.16
N ALA A 48 -9.47 19.29 -3.78
CA ALA A 48 -10.10 18.08 -3.24
C ALA A 48 -9.08 17.31 -2.40
N VAL A 49 -9.57 16.52 -1.46
CA VAL A 49 -8.82 15.48 -0.77
C VAL A 49 -8.99 14.18 -1.54
N ILE A 50 -7.89 13.48 -1.82
CA ILE A 50 -7.90 12.14 -2.44
C ILE A 50 -7.49 11.14 -1.37
N ALA A 51 -8.38 10.19 -1.10
CA ALA A 51 -8.24 9.15 -0.09
C ALA A 51 -8.41 7.76 -0.71
N VAL A 52 -7.89 6.72 -0.07
CA VAL A 52 -8.22 5.34 -0.41
C VAL A 52 -9.68 5.07 -0.04
N GLY A 53 -10.09 5.39 1.17
CA GLY A 53 -11.44 5.18 1.66
C GLY A 53 -11.64 3.80 2.30
N GLY A 54 -12.91 3.38 2.43
CA GLY A 54 -13.25 2.06 2.99
C GLY A 54 -12.91 1.88 4.47
N GLY A 55 -12.60 2.97 5.18
CA GLY A 55 -12.21 2.94 6.58
C GLY A 55 -10.69 2.79 6.81
N LEU A 56 -9.88 2.75 5.74
CA LEU A 56 -8.42 2.69 5.86
C LEU A 56 -7.89 3.88 6.67
N GLU A 57 -8.27 5.08 6.27
CA GLU A 57 -7.91 6.29 7.01
C GLU A 57 -8.94 6.56 8.12
N GLY A 58 -8.65 6.10 9.33
CA GLY A 58 -9.57 6.20 10.47
C GLY A 58 -9.99 7.64 10.82
N TYR A 59 -9.16 8.63 10.46
CA TYR A 59 -9.47 10.05 10.69
C TYR A 59 -10.40 10.67 9.62
N LEU A 60 -10.68 10.00 8.52
CA LEU A 60 -11.41 10.57 7.38
C LEU A 60 -12.81 11.11 7.74
N PRO A 61 -13.63 10.42 8.56
CA PRO A 61 -14.92 10.94 9.00
C PRO A 61 -14.81 12.23 9.84
N ALA A 62 -13.75 12.35 10.64
CA ALA A 62 -13.50 13.56 11.43
C ALA A 62 -13.02 14.70 10.54
N LEU A 63 -12.20 14.41 9.53
CA LEU A 63 -11.77 15.39 8.52
C LEU A 63 -12.99 15.90 7.72
N GLU A 64 -13.86 15.03 7.27
CA GLU A 64 -15.09 15.40 6.54
C GLU A 64 -15.95 16.38 7.34
N ARG A 65 -16.19 16.08 8.62
CA ARG A 65 -16.90 17.02 9.52
C ARG A 65 -16.20 18.36 9.66
N ALA A 66 -14.85 18.36 9.77
CA ALA A 66 -14.07 19.57 9.90
C ALA A 66 -14.09 20.44 8.64
N LEU A 67 -14.18 19.82 7.46
CA LEU A 67 -14.23 20.53 6.17
C LEU A 67 -15.60 21.15 5.88
N GLN A 68 -16.68 20.69 6.49
CA GLN A 68 -18.03 21.23 6.34
C GLN A 68 -18.48 21.40 4.87
N GLY A 69 -18.09 20.46 4.01
CA GLY A 69 -18.39 20.51 2.58
C GLY A 69 -17.59 21.53 1.74
N LYS A 70 -16.69 22.31 2.36
CA LYS A 70 -15.87 23.32 1.64
C LYS A 70 -14.86 22.69 0.67
N THR A 71 -14.37 21.52 1.01
CA THR A 71 -13.44 20.77 0.18
C THR A 71 -13.97 19.34 0.01
N PRO A 72 -14.22 18.87 -1.23
CA PRO A 72 -14.73 17.52 -1.45
C PRO A 72 -13.65 16.48 -1.11
N ILE A 73 -14.10 15.36 -0.51
CA ILE A 73 -13.28 14.15 -0.34
C ILE A 73 -13.68 13.17 -1.44
N ARG A 74 -12.69 12.65 -2.15
CA ARG A 74 -12.83 11.69 -3.25
C ARG A 74 -12.13 10.40 -2.85
N THR A 75 -12.86 9.30 -2.78
CA THR A 75 -12.37 7.99 -2.37
C THR A 75 -12.10 7.10 -3.59
N LEU A 76 -10.94 6.49 -3.63
CA LEU A 76 -10.53 5.64 -4.76
C LEU A 76 -11.33 4.34 -4.80
N LEU A 77 -11.56 3.71 -3.63
CA LEU A 77 -12.28 2.43 -3.53
C LEU A 77 -13.66 2.45 -4.20
N ASP A 78 -14.37 3.59 -4.17
CA ASP A 78 -15.69 3.72 -4.78
C ASP A 78 -15.68 3.55 -6.32
N HIS A 79 -14.49 3.69 -6.92
CA HIS A 79 -14.28 3.68 -8.37
C HIS A 79 -13.53 2.45 -8.89
N LEU A 80 -13.04 1.57 -8.01
CA LEU A 80 -12.33 0.35 -8.41
C LEU A 80 -13.29 -0.78 -8.80
N ARG A 81 -12.94 -1.53 -9.82
CA ARG A 81 -13.75 -2.66 -10.31
C ARG A 81 -12.84 -3.84 -10.73
N PRO A 82 -13.15 -5.09 -10.31
CA PRO A 82 -14.14 -5.39 -9.25
C PRO A 82 -13.80 -4.69 -7.94
N THR A 83 -14.73 -4.63 -6.99
CA THR A 83 -14.46 -4.07 -5.66
C THR A 83 -13.37 -4.90 -4.98
N PRO A 84 -12.27 -4.29 -4.49
CA PRO A 84 -11.22 -5.04 -3.81
C PRO A 84 -11.67 -5.60 -2.46
N ASP A 85 -11.19 -6.80 -2.12
CA ASP A 85 -11.44 -7.43 -0.82
C ASP A 85 -10.47 -6.94 0.27
N ASP A 86 -9.40 -6.23 -0.14
CA ASP A 86 -8.34 -5.73 0.73
C ASP A 86 -8.13 -4.24 0.49
N LEU A 87 -7.88 -3.48 1.56
CA LEU A 87 -7.71 -2.04 1.49
C LEU A 87 -6.32 -1.61 1.00
N HIS A 88 -5.32 -2.52 1.00
CA HIS A 88 -3.96 -2.25 0.51
C HIS A 88 -3.91 -2.29 -1.03
N ILE A 89 -4.82 -1.53 -1.67
CA ILE A 89 -5.02 -1.51 -3.12
C ILE A 89 -3.77 -1.15 -3.91
N TRP A 90 -2.82 -0.47 -3.30
CA TRP A 90 -1.56 -0.07 -3.94
C TRP A 90 -0.60 -1.25 -4.16
N LEU A 91 -0.79 -2.37 -3.45
CA LEU A 91 -0.03 -3.60 -3.64
C LEU A 91 -0.60 -4.50 -4.75
N ASP A 92 -1.75 -4.13 -5.32
CA ASP A 92 -2.29 -4.73 -6.53
C ASP A 92 -2.06 -3.81 -7.73
N LEU A 93 -1.31 -4.27 -8.75
CA LEU A 93 -0.97 -3.43 -9.90
C LEU A 93 -2.19 -3.02 -10.73
N VAL A 94 -3.25 -3.84 -10.74
CA VAL A 94 -4.49 -3.51 -11.47
C VAL A 94 -5.20 -2.37 -10.77
N TYR A 95 -5.38 -2.45 -9.44
CA TYR A 95 -6.02 -1.40 -8.66
C TYR A 95 -5.19 -0.13 -8.59
N ALA A 96 -3.87 -0.24 -8.45
CA ALA A 96 -2.96 0.90 -8.49
C ALA A 96 -3.07 1.67 -9.82
N ARG A 97 -3.11 0.93 -10.95
CA ARG A 97 -3.29 1.53 -12.28
C ARG A 97 -4.67 2.17 -12.42
N GLN A 98 -5.76 1.51 -11.99
CA GLN A 98 -7.12 2.06 -11.98
C GLN A 98 -7.19 3.33 -11.10
N SER A 99 -6.49 3.36 -9.97
CA SER A 99 -6.40 4.54 -9.09
C SER A 99 -5.76 5.73 -9.80
N CYS A 100 -4.64 5.51 -10.50
CA CYS A 100 -4.02 6.55 -11.32
C CYS A 100 -4.95 7.05 -12.44
N GLU A 101 -5.67 6.15 -13.13
CA GLU A 101 -6.67 6.53 -14.13
C GLU A 101 -7.80 7.35 -13.53
N GLN A 102 -8.26 6.99 -12.33
CA GLN A 102 -9.32 7.72 -11.64
C GLN A 102 -8.87 9.11 -11.21
N ILE A 103 -7.64 9.24 -10.69
CA ILE A 103 -7.02 10.55 -10.36
C ILE A 103 -6.97 11.42 -11.61
N LEU A 104 -6.58 10.85 -12.75
CA LEU A 104 -6.53 11.58 -14.03
C LEU A 104 -7.91 12.03 -14.52
N ARG A 105 -8.95 11.20 -14.33
CA ARG A 105 -10.34 11.56 -14.62
C ARG A 105 -10.80 12.74 -13.76
N TRP A 106 -10.48 12.74 -12.47
CA TRP A 106 -10.78 13.88 -11.59
C TRP A 106 -10.01 15.14 -12.00
N ALA A 107 -8.74 14.99 -12.41
CA ALA A 107 -7.97 16.11 -12.93
C ALA A 107 -8.60 16.70 -14.21
N ALA A 108 -9.17 15.87 -15.09
CA ALA A 108 -9.90 16.32 -16.25
C ALA A 108 -11.18 17.11 -15.88
N GLN A 109 -11.97 16.60 -14.96
CA GLN A 109 -13.18 17.27 -14.43
C GLN A 109 -12.84 18.62 -13.77
N ASP A 110 -11.69 18.71 -13.14
CA ASP A 110 -11.20 19.91 -12.47
C ASP A 110 -10.48 20.90 -13.41
N GLY A 111 -10.40 20.61 -14.72
CA GLY A 111 -9.71 21.48 -15.70
C GLY A 111 -8.18 21.46 -15.58
N LEU A 112 -7.60 20.41 -14.96
CA LEU A 112 -6.13 20.28 -14.76
C LEU A 112 -5.48 19.34 -15.80
N LEU A 113 -6.23 18.77 -16.74
CA LEU A 113 -5.72 17.83 -17.73
C LEU A 113 -5.19 18.56 -18.96
N GLY A 114 -3.90 18.88 -18.96
CA GLY A 114 -3.17 19.44 -20.09
C GLY A 114 -2.30 18.43 -20.85
N LEU A 115 -1.44 18.94 -21.72
CA LEU A 115 -0.48 18.12 -22.48
C LEU A 115 0.51 17.40 -21.54
N ALA A 116 1.00 18.10 -20.51
CA ALA A 116 1.95 17.55 -19.53
C ALA A 116 1.37 16.31 -18.84
N GLN A 117 0.14 16.38 -18.34
CA GLN A 117 -0.52 15.27 -17.64
C GLN A 117 -0.79 14.09 -18.57
N ARG A 118 -1.12 14.33 -19.85
CA ARG A 118 -1.28 13.26 -20.86
C ARG A 118 0.04 12.56 -21.15
N GLN A 119 1.14 13.30 -21.24
CA GLN A 119 2.48 12.74 -21.41
C GLN A 119 2.92 11.99 -20.15
N ALA A 120 2.66 12.56 -18.96
CA ALA A 120 2.93 11.92 -17.68
C ALA A 120 2.19 10.57 -17.56
N TRP A 121 0.89 10.52 -17.96
CA TRP A 121 0.14 9.28 -18.00
C TRP A 121 0.80 8.21 -18.89
N ARG A 122 1.25 8.57 -20.10
CA ARG A 122 1.95 7.61 -20.97
C ARG A 122 3.20 7.04 -20.32
N ARG A 123 4.00 7.88 -19.62
CA ARG A 123 5.17 7.42 -18.85
C ARG A 123 4.77 6.50 -17.71
N THR A 124 3.73 6.87 -16.98
CA THR A 124 3.19 6.10 -15.86
C THR A 124 2.67 4.72 -16.32
N GLU A 125 1.98 4.65 -17.45
CA GLU A 125 1.56 3.38 -18.05
C GLU A 125 2.76 2.49 -18.42
N LEU A 126 3.84 3.06 -18.92
CA LEU A 126 5.06 2.30 -19.23
C LEU A 126 5.66 1.71 -17.94
N LEU A 127 5.70 2.47 -16.84
CA LEU A 127 6.15 1.97 -15.54
C LEU A 127 5.27 0.81 -15.02
N PHE A 128 3.95 0.91 -15.15
CA PHE A 128 3.06 -0.21 -14.82
C PHE A 128 3.33 -1.44 -15.67
N ARG A 129 3.58 -1.29 -16.97
CA ARG A 129 3.95 -2.40 -17.86
C ARG A 129 5.27 -3.06 -17.44
N GLN A 130 6.26 -2.26 -17.04
CA GLN A 130 7.54 -2.77 -16.53
C GLN A 130 7.35 -3.56 -15.23
N LEU A 131 6.56 -3.05 -14.28
CA LEU A 131 6.20 -3.79 -13.07
C LEU A 131 5.45 -5.08 -13.38
N ALA A 132 4.53 -5.08 -14.35
CA ALA A 132 3.81 -6.28 -14.75
C ALA A 132 4.71 -7.34 -15.40
N VAL A 133 5.77 -6.94 -16.13
CA VAL A 133 6.81 -7.88 -16.61
C VAL A 133 7.55 -8.48 -15.42
N ARG A 134 8.06 -7.64 -14.51
CA ARG A 134 8.76 -8.08 -13.31
C ARG A 134 7.92 -9.01 -12.44
N MET A 135 6.63 -8.73 -12.28
CA MET A 135 5.67 -9.60 -11.58
C MET A 135 5.57 -10.99 -12.24
N ARG A 136 5.48 -11.05 -13.56
CA ARG A 136 5.42 -12.33 -14.28
C ARG A 136 6.68 -13.15 -14.10
N GLU A 137 7.85 -12.51 -14.18
CA GLU A 137 9.14 -13.16 -13.96
C GLU A 137 9.25 -13.68 -12.50
N ALA A 138 8.91 -12.84 -11.51
CA ALA A 138 8.93 -13.23 -10.11
C ALA A 138 7.95 -14.37 -9.80
N ARG A 139 6.78 -14.39 -10.46
CA ARG A 139 5.80 -15.47 -10.31
C ARG A 139 6.36 -16.85 -10.65
N THR A 140 7.28 -16.96 -11.61
CA THR A 140 7.86 -18.26 -12.00
C THR A 140 8.58 -18.95 -10.85
N THR A 141 9.18 -18.19 -9.92
CA THR A 141 9.91 -18.71 -8.77
C THR A 141 9.07 -18.70 -7.47
N LEU A 142 8.12 -17.77 -7.36
CA LEU A 142 7.33 -17.55 -6.14
C LEU A 142 6.02 -18.33 -6.11
N GLN A 143 5.49 -18.78 -7.27
CA GLN A 143 4.22 -19.49 -7.33
C GLN A 143 4.22 -20.74 -6.44
N GLY A 144 3.18 -20.89 -5.61
CA GLY A 144 3.03 -22.01 -4.68
C GLY A 144 3.84 -21.87 -3.39
N LYS A 145 4.79 -20.93 -3.30
CA LYS A 145 5.53 -20.68 -2.06
C LYS A 145 4.59 -20.12 -0.99
N ALA A 146 4.75 -20.62 0.24
CA ALA A 146 3.98 -20.14 1.38
C ALA A 146 4.80 -19.13 2.18
N TYR A 147 4.14 -18.10 2.70
CA TYR A 147 4.74 -17.13 3.60
C TYR A 147 3.91 -16.98 4.88
N LEU A 148 4.58 -16.53 5.94
CA LEU A 148 3.96 -16.07 7.19
C LEU A 148 4.34 -14.59 7.34
N ALA A 149 3.37 -13.71 7.59
CA ALA A 149 3.65 -12.29 7.78
C ALA A 149 3.66 -11.91 9.26
N VAL A 150 4.38 -10.86 9.64
CA VAL A 150 4.16 -10.25 10.96
C VAL A 150 2.81 -9.55 10.94
N HIS A 151 2.59 -8.66 9.98
CA HIS A 151 1.29 -8.10 9.60
C HIS A 151 1.02 -8.40 8.13
N ASP A 152 -0.19 -8.87 7.78
CA ASP A 152 -0.47 -9.35 6.43
C ASP A 152 -1.11 -8.27 5.54
N ALA A 153 -0.35 -7.23 5.22
CA ALA A 153 -0.69 -6.25 4.20
C ALA A 153 -0.42 -6.77 2.76
N TYR A 154 0.30 -7.87 2.62
CA TYR A 154 0.89 -8.31 1.34
C TYR A 154 -0.05 -9.11 0.45
N ARG A 155 -1.26 -9.46 0.92
CA ARG A 155 -2.18 -10.34 0.20
C ARG A 155 -2.46 -9.90 -1.24
N PRO A 156 -2.73 -8.62 -1.54
CA PRO A 156 -3.00 -8.20 -2.92
C PRO A 156 -1.83 -8.48 -3.87
N LEU A 157 -0.59 -8.24 -3.45
CA LEU A 157 0.61 -8.54 -4.22
C LEU A 157 0.87 -10.04 -4.34
N THR A 158 0.84 -10.74 -3.21
CA THR A 158 1.22 -12.16 -3.14
C THR A 158 0.24 -13.07 -3.86
N GLN A 159 -1.04 -12.70 -3.93
CA GLN A 159 -2.02 -13.39 -4.77
C GLN A 159 -1.65 -13.28 -6.25
N GLN A 160 -1.25 -12.12 -6.74
CA GLN A 160 -0.80 -11.95 -8.12
C GLN A 160 0.48 -12.76 -8.42
N LEU A 161 1.37 -12.90 -7.43
CA LEU A 161 2.57 -13.74 -7.51
C LEU A 161 2.26 -15.24 -7.36
N GLY A 162 1.02 -15.63 -7.08
CA GLY A 162 0.63 -17.03 -6.86
C GLY A 162 1.18 -17.61 -5.56
N MET A 163 1.54 -16.79 -4.59
CA MET A 163 1.99 -17.21 -3.26
C MET A 163 0.80 -17.54 -2.36
N ARG A 164 1.05 -18.26 -1.29
CA ARG A 164 0.04 -18.66 -0.31
C ARG A 164 0.32 -18.05 1.05
N SER A 165 -0.58 -17.17 1.51
CA SER A 165 -0.55 -16.64 2.88
C SER A 165 -0.91 -17.74 3.90
N LEU A 166 -0.15 -17.78 5.00
CA LEU A 166 -0.45 -18.58 6.19
C LEU A 166 -1.04 -17.72 7.32
N GLY A 167 -1.36 -16.46 7.01
CA GLY A 167 -1.86 -15.45 7.92
C GLY A 167 -0.76 -14.62 8.54
N SER A 168 -1.12 -13.87 9.60
CA SER A 168 -0.22 -13.00 10.33
C SER A 168 0.12 -13.54 11.71
N LEU A 169 1.30 -13.13 12.21
CA LEU A 169 1.70 -13.33 13.61
C LEU A 169 0.96 -12.37 14.53
N GLN A 170 0.69 -11.17 14.05
CA GLN A 170 0.02 -10.09 14.78
C GLN A 170 -1.17 -9.61 13.94
N PRO A 171 -2.36 -10.25 14.09
CA PRO A 171 -3.56 -9.84 13.36
C PRO A 171 -4.09 -8.47 13.77
N ASP A 172 -3.84 -8.07 15.01
CA ASP A 172 -4.20 -6.78 15.58
C ASP A 172 -2.91 -5.97 15.76
N HIS A 173 -2.81 -4.81 15.09
CA HIS A 173 -1.62 -3.96 15.14
C HIS A 173 -1.30 -3.48 16.57
N GLU A 174 -2.34 -3.23 17.37
CA GLU A 174 -2.19 -2.65 18.70
C GLU A 174 -1.78 -3.68 19.78
N ARG A 175 -1.94 -4.99 19.50
CA ARG A 175 -1.75 -6.03 20.52
C ARG A 175 -0.74 -7.09 20.10
N PRO A 176 0.30 -7.31 20.91
CA PRO A 176 1.20 -8.43 20.66
C PRO A 176 0.41 -9.77 20.75
N PRO A 177 0.77 -10.77 19.94
CA PRO A 177 0.10 -12.06 19.98
C PRO A 177 0.31 -12.73 21.34
N SER A 178 -0.67 -13.51 21.78
CA SER A 178 -0.47 -14.39 22.91
C SER A 178 0.58 -15.47 22.57
N LEU A 179 1.28 -16.01 23.58
CA LEU A 179 2.24 -17.08 23.39
C LEU A 179 1.63 -18.30 22.69
N GLN A 180 0.37 -18.62 22.99
CA GLN A 180 -0.34 -19.72 22.33
C GLN A 180 -0.60 -19.41 20.86
N ALA A 181 -1.11 -18.23 20.52
CA ALA A 181 -1.36 -17.83 19.14
C ALA A 181 -0.06 -17.86 18.31
N PHE A 182 1.06 -17.39 18.88
CA PHE A 182 2.36 -17.44 18.25
C PHE A 182 2.84 -18.89 17.99
N ARG A 183 2.71 -19.78 18.99
CA ARG A 183 3.05 -21.21 18.84
C ARG A 183 2.21 -21.89 17.76
N ASP A 184 0.91 -21.59 17.72
CA ASP A 184 -0.01 -22.16 16.73
C ASP A 184 0.31 -21.69 15.32
N ALA A 185 0.67 -20.41 15.15
CA ALA A 185 1.13 -19.86 13.87
C ALA A 185 2.41 -20.55 13.39
N LEU A 186 3.41 -20.73 14.26
CA LEU A 186 4.63 -21.46 13.92
C LEU A 186 4.36 -22.94 13.57
N ALA A 187 3.46 -23.59 14.29
CA ALA A 187 3.09 -24.98 14.01
C ALA A 187 2.41 -25.13 12.65
N ARG A 188 1.50 -24.20 12.29
CA ARG A 188 0.89 -24.14 10.95
C ARG A 188 1.96 -23.90 9.88
N ALA A 189 2.87 -22.94 10.11
CA ALA A 189 3.93 -22.59 9.17
C ALA A 189 4.86 -23.77 8.88
N ARG A 190 5.26 -24.54 9.90
CA ARG A 190 6.08 -25.75 9.74
C ARG A 190 5.36 -26.83 8.92
N ARG A 191 4.10 -27.13 9.25
CA ARG A 191 3.29 -28.12 8.50
C ARG A 191 3.13 -27.72 7.03
N ALA A 192 2.98 -26.42 6.77
CA ALA A 192 2.80 -25.88 5.44
C ALA A 192 4.12 -25.69 4.66
N ARG A 193 5.28 -25.99 5.27
CA ARG A 193 6.62 -25.75 4.69
C ARG A 193 6.75 -24.31 4.22
N VAL A 194 6.56 -23.37 5.16
CA VAL A 194 6.72 -21.93 4.89
C VAL A 194 8.07 -21.64 4.25
N ALA A 195 8.12 -20.79 3.23
CA ALA A 195 9.34 -20.42 2.54
C ALA A 195 10.05 -19.22 3.16
N MET A 196 9.28 -18.28 3.75
CA MET A 196 9.80 -17.03 4.29
C MET A 196 8.87 -16.42 5.34
N VAL A 197 9.40 -15.51 6.16
CA VAL A 197 8.63 -14.61 7.02
C VAL A 197 8.73 -13.20 6.45
N LEU A 198 7.58 -12.52 6.27
CA LEU A 198 7.51 -11.14 5.78
C LEU A 198 7.31 -10.17 6.94
N CYS A 199 8.04 -9.07 6.91
CA CYS A 199 7.92 -7.99 7.88
C CYS A 199 8.16 -6.64 7.19
N ALA A 200 7.40 -5.61 7.55
CA ALA A 200 7.56 -4.26 6.97
C ALA A 200 8.85 -3.58 7.46
N ASP A 201 9.26 -3.88 8.68
CA ASP A 201 10.40 -3.30 9.37
C ASP A 201 11.16 -4.35 10.20
N GLU A 202 12.20 -3.93 10.91
CA GLU A 202 12.92 -4.79 11.85
C GLU A 202 12.07 -5.09 13.09
N SER A 203 11.40 -6.23 13.09
CA SER A 203 10.56 -6.70 14.20
C SER A 203 11.24 -7.87 14.94
N PRO A 204 11.41 -7.79 16.27
CA PRO A 204 11.87 -8.90 17.08
C PRO A 204 10.99 -10.15 16.96
N LEU A 205 9.68 -9.95 16.75
CA LEU A 205 8.71 -11.02 16.54
C LEU A 205 8.96 -11.75 15.23
N GLY A 206 9.16 -10.99 14.14
CA GLY A 206 9.49 -11.53 12.81
C GLY A 206 10.82 -12.27 12.82
N ALA A 207 11.86 -11.67 13.40
CA ALA A 207 13.19 -12.28 13.52
C ALA A 207 13.16 -13.59 14.33
N THR A 208 12.39 -13.62 15.44
CA THR A 208 12.23 -14.83 16.24
C THR A 208 11.50 -15.93 15.47
N ALA A 209 10.41 -15.58 14.75
CA ALA A 209 9.68 -16.54 13.95
C ALA A 209 10.54 -17.12 12.82
N ALA A 210 11.25 -16.28 12.06
CA ALA A 210 12.14 -16.69 10.97
C ALA A 210 13.22 -17.65 11.46
N ARG A 211 13.88 -17.31 12.58
CA ARG A 211 14.89 -18.16 13.23
C ARG A 211 14.32 -19.53 13.65
N LEU A 212 13.16 -19.55 14.32
CA LEU A 212 12.51 -20.77 14.78
C LEU A 212 12.01 -21.66 13.63
N LEU A 213 11.62 -21.05 12.52
CA LEU A 213 11.18 -21.74 11.30
C LEU A 213 12.36 -22.12 10.39
N ARG A 214 13.55 -21.55 10.61
CA ARG A 214 14.76 -21.70 9.78
C ARG A 214 14.54 -21.28 8.33
N VAL A 215 13.88 -20.13 8.15
CA VAL A 215 13.62 -19.52 6.85
C VAL A 215 14.08 -18.05 6.86
N PRO A 216 14.30 -17.43 5.70
CA PRO A 216 14.65 -16.01 5.64
C PRO A 216 13.57 -15.12 6.24
N LEU A 217 14.00 -14.06 6.93
CA LEU A 217 13.20 -12.88 7.20
C LEU A 217 13.37 -11.93 6.01
N VAL A 218 12.27 -11.57 5.37
CA VAL A 218 12.25 -10.62 4.26
C VAL A 218 11.70 -9.30 4.76
N LEU A 219 12.53 -8.26 4.75
CA LEU A 219 12.06 -6.89 4.95
C LEU A 219 11.33 -6.44 3.69
N ALA A 220 10.02 -6.45 3.77
CA ALA A 220 9.10 -6.23 2.68
C ALA A 220 8.34 -4.91 2.93
N ASP A 221 8.75 -3.86 2.25
CA ASP A 221 8.14 -2.52 2.36
C ASP A 221 6.65 -2.58 1.97
N THR A 222 5.75 -2.23 2.89
CA THR A 222 4.30 -2.14 2.61
C THR A 222 3.89 -0.89 1.84
N LEU A 223 4.82 0.02 1.60
CA LEU A 223 4.62 1.32 0.96
C LEU A 223 3.69 2.29 1.74
N GLU A 224 3.27 1.95 2.94
CA GLU A 224 2.39 2.77 3.77
C GLU A 224 3.08 4.02 4.31
N MET A 225 4.35 3.86 4.71
CA MET A 225 5.13 4.98 5.22
C MET A 225 5.66 5.86 4.08
N PRO A 226 5.67 7.19 4.24
CA PRO A 226 6.27 8.08 3.27
C PRO A 226 7.78 7.85 3.11
N ASP A 227 8.24 7.72 1.87
CA ASP A 227 9.67 7.70 1.54
C ASP A 227 9.99 8.90 0.64
N PRO A 228 10.81 9.87 1.11
CA PRO A 228 11.13 11.05 0.32
C PRO A 228 12.14 10.78 -0.81
N GLN A 229 12.80 9.62 -0.82
CA GLN A 229 13.86 9.28 -1.77
C GLN A 229 13.38 8.35 -2.88
N ARG A 230 12.35 7.58 -2.64
CA ARG A 230 11.85 6.56 -3.57
C ARG A 230 10.35 6.74 -3.79
N ASP A 231 9.96 6.75 -5.04
CA ASP A 231 8.56 6.78 -5.45
C ASP A 231 7.89 5.39 -5.38
N TYR A 232 6.59 5.38 -5.61
CA TYR A 232 5.79 4.15 -5.63
C TYR A 232 6.40 3.06 -6.54
N PHE A 233 6.80 3.41 -7.76
CA PHE A 233 7.25 2.42 -8.76
C PHE A 233 8.59 1.79 -8.37
N THR A 234 9.51 2.60 -7.87
CA THR A 234 10.80 2.15 -7.35
C THR A 234 10.64 1.23 -6.14
N ARG A 235 9.75 1.59 -5.20
CA ARG A 235 9.48 0.80 -4.00
C ARG A 235 8.79 -0.51 -4.34
N MET A 236 7.79 -0.48 -5.23
CA MET A 236 7.08 -1.68 -5.67
C MET A 236 8.01 -2.67 -6.39
N ALA A 237 8.91 -2.17 -7.25
CA ALA A 237 9.94 -3.00 -7.88
C ALA A 237 10.87 -3.63 -6.83
N GLY A 238 11.33 -2.83 -5.86
CA GLY A 238 12.17 -3.32 -4.77
C GLY A 238 11.51 -4.39 -3.91
N LEU A 239 10.21 -4.25 -3.64
CA LEU A 239 9.42 -5.25 -2.90
C LEU A 239 9.33 -6.58 -3.67
N ILE A 240 9.01 -6.54 -4.96
CA ILE A 240 8.98 -7.74 -5.81
C ILE A 240 10.34 -8.44 -5.82
N ASP A 241 11.43 -7.67 -5.98
CA ASP A 241 12.79 -8.21 -5.98
C ASP A 241 13.20 -8.79 -4.63
N ALA A 242 12.78 -8.19 -3.51
CA ALA A 242 13.06 -8.70 -2.18
C ALA A 242 12.41 -10.07 -1.96
N LEU A 243 11.16 -10.25 -2.39
CA LEU A 243 10.45 -11.53 -2.34
C LEU A 243 11.15 -12.59 -3.21
N GLN A 244 11.58 -12.22 -4.42
CA GLN A 244 12.22 -13.15 -5.35
C GLN A 244 13.60 -13.62 -4.87
N ARG A 245 14.39 -12.74 -4.25
CA ARG A 245 15.71 -13.11 -3.70
C ARG A 245 15.65 -14.03 -2.49
N ALA A 246 14.50 -14.18 -1.86
CA ALA A 246 14.34 -14.98 -0.65
C ALA A 246 14.08 -16.48 -0.89
N VAL A 247 14.00 -16.92 -2.15
CA VAL A 247 13.68 -18.31 -2.54
C VAL A 247 14.76 -19.00 -3.39
#